data_ab2443e5bfdfb88535354715855523d1
#
_entry.id   ab2443e5bfdfb88535354715855523d1
#
_cell.length_a   1.000
_cell.length_b   1.000
_cell.length_c   1.000
_cell.angle_alpha   90.00
_cell.angle_beta   90.00
_cell.angle_gamma   90.00
#
_symmetry.space_group_name_H-M   'P 1'
#
loop_
_entity.id
_entity.type
_entity.pdbx_description
1 polymer ?
#
loop_
_entity_poly.entity_id
_entity_poly.type
_entity_poly.pdbx_seq_one_letter_code
_entity_poly.pdbx_strand_id
1 'polypeptide(L)'
;MTTDTWQKHPLFISTVLANIVVEQILTCRDRGFYGLHAFVVMPDHLHVLLTPSETTTVEKVMQMIKGGSAHRMGLERPNEFPIWHAGFHDRWMRDGEEYRKAKRYIEQNPVEAKLVERPEDYAFSSASGKYVLDLSRFEEVRG
;
A
#
# COMPACT_ATOMS: atom_id res chain seq x y z
N MET A 1 -6.98 0.59 3.36
CA MET A 1 -6.18 0.54 4.61
C MET A 1 -5.11 1.61 4.59
N THR A 2 -4.88 2.24 5.70
CA THR A 2 -3.88 3.30 5.84
C THR A 2 -3.05 3.05 7.09
N THR A 3 -1.74 3.17 7.00
CA THR A 3 -0.87 3.10 8.17
C THR A 3 0.26 4.12 8.04
N ASP A 4 0.61 4.74 9.17
CA ASP A 4 1.62 5.78 9.23
C ASP A 4 2.97 5.22 9.70
N THR A 5 4.05 5.89 9.30
CA THR A 5 5.36 5.65 9.89
C THR A 5 5.36 6.15 11.34
N TRP A 6 6.31 5.63 12.13
CA TRP A 6 6.46 6.02 13.53
C TRP A 6 6.74 7.53 13.63
N GLN A 7 5.91 8.23 14.39
CA GLN A 7 5.96 9.69 14.55
C GLN A 7 5.99 10.47 13.22
N LYS A 8 5.41 9.89 12.16
CA LYS A 8 5.37 10.50 10.81
C LYS A 8 6.74 10.84 10.25
N HIS A 9 7.78 10.11 10.61
CA HIS A 9 9.09 10.29 10.02
C HIS A 9 9.03 9.97 8.52
N PRO A 10 9.58 10.82 7.64
CA PRO A 10 9.49 10.62 6.19
C PRO A 10 10.52 9.58 5.68
N LEU A 11 10.41 8.36 6.17
CA LEU A 11 11.38 7.28 5.90
C LEU A 11 11.42 6.89 4.43
N PHE A 12 10.29 6.98 3.73
CA PHE A 12 10.18 6.50 2.34
C PHE A 12 10.55 7.56 1.29
N ILE A 13 11.14 8.67 1.71
CA ILE A 13 11.93 9.51 0.81
C ILE A 13 13.10 8.68 0.27
N SER A 14 13.64 7.75 1.09
CA SER A 14 14.60 6.77 0.63
C SER A 14 13.95 5.82 -0.37
N THR A 15 14.45 5.79 -1.61
CA THR A 15 13.95 4.91 -2.65
C THR A 15 14.18 3.44 -2.30
N VAL A 16 15.26 3.12 -1.59
CA VAL A 16 15.55 1.76 -1.12
C VAL A 16 14.46 1.30 -0.15
N LEU A 17 14.12 2.12 0.85
CA LEU A 17 13.10 1.76 1.84
C LEU A 17 11.71 1.70 1.22
N ALA A 18 11.38 2.64 0.33
CA ALA A 18 10.10 2.61 -0.36
C ALA A 18 9.95 1.34 -1.21
N ASN A 19 10.99 0.93 -1.92
CA ASN A 19 10.98 -0.30 -2.70
C ASN A 19 10.78 -1.54 -1.83
N ILE A 20 11.33 -1.57 -0.64
CA ILE A 20 11.13 -2.69 0.29
C ILE A 20 9.65 -2.84 0.63
N VAL A 21 8.96 -1.73 0.87
CA VAL A 21 7.51 -1.76 1.15
C VAL A 21 6.74 -2.27 -0.06
N VAL A 22 7.04 -1.76 -1.25
CA VAL A 22 6.40 -2.20 -2.50
C VAL A 22 6.60 -3.70 -2.71
N GLU A 23 7.83 -4.18 -2.59
CA GLU A 23 8.15 -5.60 -2.76
C GLU A 23 7.43 -6.48 -1.76
N GLN A 24 7.30 -6.02 -0.51
CA GLN A 24 6.58 -6.77 0.52
C GLN A 24 5.09 -6.87 0.18
N ILE A 25 4.48 -5.79 -0.30
CA ILE A 25 3.09 -5.77 -0.73
C ILE A 25 2.87 -6.78 -1.87
N LEU A 26 3.73 -6.77 -2.87
CA LEU A 26 3.63 -7.66 -4.03
C LEU A 26 3.89 -9.11 -3.65
N THR A 27 4.87 -9.37 -2.80
CA THR A 27 5.19 -10.72 -2.35
C THR A 27 4.02 -11.35 -1.60
N CYS A 28 3.39 -10.62 -0.71
CA CYS A 28 2.23 -11.13 0.03
C CYS A 28 1.04 -11.39 -0.91
N ARG A 29 0.82 -10.53 -1.91
CA ARG A 29 -0.18 -10.75 -2.94
C ARG A 29 0.12 -12.04 -3.72
N ASP A 30 1.36 -12.21 -4.16
CA ASP A 30 1.77 -13.37 -4.96
C ASP A 30 1.66 -14.68 -4.17
N ARG A 31 1.77 -14.61 -2.85
CA ARG A 31 1.57 -15.75 -1.96
C ARG A 31 0.09 -16.04 -1.68
N GLY A 32 -0.82 -15.28 -2.24
CA GLY A 32 -2.26 -15.55 -2.18
C GLY A 32 -2.98 -14.99 -0.96
N PHE A 33 -2.37 -14.07 -0.21
CA PHE A 33 -3.00 -13.52 0.98
C PHE A 33 -4.09 -12.49 0.68
N TYR A 34 -4.06 -11.87 -0.47
CA TYR A 34 -5.08 -10.92 -0.90
C TYR A 34 -5.00 -10.62 -2.40
N GLY A 35 -6.07 -10.08 -2.95
CA GLY A 35 -6.05 -9.42 -4.26
C GLY A 35 -5.69 -7.97 -4.08
N LEU A 36 -4.78 -7.44 -4.90
CA LEU A 36 -4.27 -6.08 -4.79
C LEU A 36 -4.84 -5.20 -5.89
N HIS A 37 -5.55 -4.13 -5.52
CA HIS A 37 -6.25 -3.26 -6.47
C HIS A 37 -5.58 -1.91 -6.67
N ALA A 38 -5.01 -1.34 -5.62
CA ALA A 38 -4.28 -0.09 -5.69
C ALA A 38 -3.40 0.07 -4.46
N PHE A 39 -2.31 0.83 -4.59
CA PHE A 39 -1.48 1.20 -3.46
C PHE A 39 -0.66 2.45 -3.79
N VAL A 40 -0.22 3.12 -2.74
CA VAL A 40 0.78 4.18 -2.83
C VAL A 40 1.61 4.22 -1.56
N VAL A 41 2.94 4.23 -1.72
CA VAL A 41 3.88 4.37 -0.60
C VAL A 41 4.31 5.83 -0.56
N MET A 42 3.68 6.60 0.31
CA MET A 42 4.00 8.01 0.53
C MET A 42 5.21 8.12 1.47
N PRO A 43 5.88 9.28 1.54
CA PRO A 43 7.06 9.41 2.40
C PRO A 43 6.86 8.99 3.85
N ASP A 44 5.68 9.20 4.42
CA ASP A 44 5.40 8.96 5.83
C ASP A 44 4.18 8.10 6.09
N HIS A 45 3.61 7.48 5.05
CA HIS A 45 2.45 6.61 5.21
C HIS A 45 2.23 5.74 3.98
N LEU A 46 1.32 4.78 4.13
CA LEU A 46 0.97 3.80 3.11
C LEU A 46 -0.54 3.71 3.00
N HIS A 47 -1.04 3.74 1.77
CA HIS A 47 -2.44 3.40 1.46
C HIS A 47 -2.46 2.14 0.60
N VAL A 48 -3.34 1.20 0.92
CA VAL A 48 -3.54 -0.03 0.14
C VAL A 48 -5.03 -0.30 -0.02
N LEU A 49 -5.44 -0.61 -1.22
CA LEU A 49 -6.78 -1.08 -1.54
C LEU A 49 -6.67 -2.54 -1.97
N LEU A 50 -7.24 -3.43 -1.17
CA LEU A 50 -7.07 -4.87 -1.37
C LEU A 50 -8.32 -5.65 -0.93
N THR A 51 -8.40 -6.91 -1.35
CA THR A 51 -9.41 -7.86 -0.90
C THR A 51 -8.70 -9.02 -0.22
N PRO A 52 -8.84 -9.19 1.11
CA PRO A 52 -8.22 -10.34 1.79
C PRO A 52 -8.76 -11.66 1.23
N SER A 53 -7.91 -12.68 1.19
CA SER A 53 -8.36 -14.03 0.83
C SER A 53 -9.29 -14.57 1.92
N GLU A 54 -10.00 -15.66 1.59
CA GLU A 54 -10.96 -16.28 2.54
C GLU A 54 -10.31 -16.79 3.82
N THR A 55 -8.99 -17.04 3.77
CA THR A 55 -8.25 -17.61 4.90
C THR A 55 -7.45 -16.57 5.68
N THR A 56 -7.57 -15.29 5.34
CA THR A 56 -6.86 -14.20 6.02
C THR A 56 -7.82 -13.13 6.54
N THR A 57 -7.31 -12.30 7.44
CA THR A 57 -8.02 -11.14 7.95
C THR A 57 -7.25 -9.87 7.60
N VAL A 58 -7.94 -8.73 7.65
CA VAL A 58 -7.32 -7.42 7.42
C VAL A 58 -6.17 -7.20 8.40
N GLU A 59 -6.36 -7.56 9.67
CA GLU A 59 -5.34 -7.44 10.73
C GLU A 59 -4.09 -8.24 10.39
N LYS A 60 -4.29 -9.48 9.92
CA LYS A 60 -3.17 -10.37 9.57
C LYS A 60 -2.43 -9.88 8.33
N VAL A 61 -3.17 -9.40 7.33
CA VAL A 61 -2.58 -8.79 6.13
C VAL A 61 -1.71 -7.60 6.52
N MET A 62 -2.23 -6.69 7.34
CA MET A 62 -1.48 -5.52 7.76
C MET A 62 -0.26 -5.90 8.59
N GLN A 63 -0.38 -6.89 9.46
CA GLN A 63 0.74 -7.41 10.24
C GLN A 63 1.85 -7.95 9.33
N MET A 64 1.49 -8.67 8.27
CA MET A 64 2.48 -9.21 7.32
C MET A 64 3.17 -8.10 6.53
N ILE A 65 2.42 -7.11 6.07
CA ILE A 65 3.00 -5.98 5.33
C ILE A 65 3.95 -5.18 6.21
N LYS A 66 3.49 -4.78 7.39
CA LYS A 66 4.29 -3.96 8.32
C LYS A 66 5.45 -4.73 8.91
N GLY A 67 5.19 -5.91 9.44
CA GLY A 67 6.23 -6.74 10.07
C GLY A 67 7.27 -7.22 9.08
N GLY A 68 6.85 -7.68 7.92
CA GLY A 68 7.75 -8.15 6.87
C GLY A 68 8.62 -7.04 6.30
N SER A 69 8.04 -5.86 6.03
CA SER A 69 8.80 -4.73 5.53
C SER A 69 9.80 -4.21 6.57
N ALA A 70 9.39 -4.10 7.84
CA ALA A 70 10.27 -3.65 8.92
C ALA A 70 11.45 -4.63 9.11
N HIS A 71 11.18 -5.93 9.05
CA HIS A 71 12.24 -6.95 9.13
C HIS A 71 13.26 -6.78 8.00
N ARG A 72 12.81 -6.62 6.76
CA ARG A 72 13.67 -6.45 5.59
C ARG A 72 14.49 -5.15 5.68
N MET A 73 13.88 -4.07 6.17
CA MET A 73 14.59 -2.81 6.40
C MET A 73 15.69 -2.96 7.44
N GLY A 74 15.45 -3.75 8.48
CA GLY A 74 16.46 -4.05 9.51
C GLY A 74 17.66 -4.83 8.97
N LEU A 75 17.50 -5.59 7.90
CA LEU A 75 18.61 -6.27 7.21
C LEU A 75 19.46 -5.28 6.40
N GLU A 76 18.85 -4.22 5.87
CA GLU A 76 19.58 -3.19 5.11
C GLU A 76 20.34 -2.25 6.03
N ARG A 77 19.75 -1.88 7.16
CA ARG A 77 20.38 -1.02 8.16
C ARG A 77 19.72 -1.23 9.52
N PRO A 78 20.47 -1.15 10.62
CA PRO A 78 19.90 -1.23 11.97
C PRO A 78 18.93 -0.05 12.18
N ASN A 79 17.79 -0.33 12.81
CA ASN A 79 16.81 0.68 13.18
C ASN A 79 16.93 0.98 14.66
N GLU A 80 17.07 2.25 15.01
CA GLU A 80 17.10 2.69 16.41
C GLU A 80 15.71 2.85 17.01
N PHE A 81 14.66 2.87 16.16
CA PHE A 81 13.27 3.04 16.58
C PHE A 81 12.35 2.30 15.61
N PRO A 82 11.07 2.10 15.98
CA PRO A 82 10.11 1.42 15.11
C PRO A 82 9.97 2.10 13.75
N ILE A 83 9.74 1.31 12.70
CA ILE A 83 9.46 1.83 11.36
C ILE A 83 8.01 2.35 11.30
N TRP A 84 7.08 1.56 11.81
CA TRP A 84 5.66 1.83 11.70
C TRP A 84 5.07 2.29 13.02
N HIS A 85 4.12 3.22 12.93
CA HIS A 85 3.24 3.54 14.04
C HIS A 85 2.38 2.31 14.36
N ALA A 86 2.04 2.10 15.63
CA ALA A 86 1.17 1.01 16.03
C ALA A 86 -0.25 1.24 15.46
N GLY A 87 -0.86 0.17 14.99
CA GLY A 87 -2.21 0.24 14.46
C GLY A 87 -2.29 0.66 12.99
N PHE A 88 -3.50 0.75 12.51
CA PHE A 88 -3.82 1.15 11.14
C PHE A 88 -5.30 1.50 11.06
N HIS A 89 -5.69 2.16 9.97
CA HIS A 89 -7.09 2.46 9.68
C HIS A 89 -7.54 1.63 8.49
N ASP A 90 -8.70 0.98 8.60
CA ASP A 90 -9.30 0.25 7.50
C ASP A 90 -10.74 0.72 7.29
N ARG A 91 -11.21 0.54 6.06
CA ARG A 91 -12.59 0.84 5.68
C ARG A 91 -13.02 -0.13 4.59
N TRP A 92 -14.18 -0.74 4.79
CA TRP A 92 -14.76 -1.64 3.80
C TRP A 92 -15.51 -0.84 2.74
N MET A 93 -15.27 -1.17 1.47
CA MET A 93 -15.99 -0.58 0.36
C MET A 93 -17.30 -1.34 0.17
N ARG A 94 -18.42 -0.63 0.24
CA ARG A 94 -19.74 -1.22 0.16
C ARG A 94 -20.27 -1.32 -1.26
N ASP A 95 -19.84 -0.43 -2.15
CA ASP A 95 -20.30 -0.39 -3.52
C ASP A 95 -19.19 0.11 -4.46
N GLY A 96 -19.48 0.07 -5.76
CA GLY A 96 -18.50 0.48 -6.77
C GLY A 96 -18.15 1.95 -6.74
N GLU A 97 -19.05 2.81 -6.28
CA GLU A 97 -18.77 4.24 -6.17
C GLU A 97 -17.75 4.50 -5.07
N GLU A 98 -17.93 3.92 -3.89
CA GLU A 98 -16.95 4.02 -2.79
C GLU A 98 -15.59 3.47 -3.21
N TYR A 99 -15.60 2.33 -3.91
CA TYR A 99 -14.38 1.71 -4.40
C TYR A 99 -13.62 2.64 -5.36
N ARG A 100 -14.32 3.20 -6.35
CA ARG A 100 -13.69 4.09 -7.34
C ARG A 100 -13.15 5.36 -6.71
N LYS A 101 -13.86 5.91 -5.72
CA LYS A 101 -13.38 7.08 -4.96
C LYS A 101 -12.12 6.76 -4.17
N ALA A 102 -12.08 5.62 -3.50
CA ALA A 102 -10.91 5.19 -2.74
C ALA A 102 -9.71 4.98 -3.65
N LYS A 103 -9.91 4.32 -4.78
CA LYS A 103 -8.84 4.09 -5.77
C LYS A 103 -8.30 5.41 -6.31
N ARG A 104 -9.19 6.33 -6.68
CA ARG A 104 -8.79 7.65 -7.16
C ARG A 104 -8.02 8.44 -6.10
N TYR A 105 -8.48 8.38 -4.85
CA TYR A 105 -7.81 9.04 -3.74
C TYR A 105 -6.37 8.53 -3.59
N ILE A 106 -6.18 7.22 -3.64
CA ILE A 106 -4.85 6.61 -3.56
C ILE A 106 -3.97 7.07 -4.71
N GLU A 107 -4.49 7.02 -5.93
CA GLU A 107 -3.74 7.40 -7.13
C GLU A 107 -3.37 8.89 -7.16
N GLN A 108 -4.26 9.75 -6.67
CA GLN A 108 -4.03 11.20 -6.65
C GLN A 108 -3.21 11.67 -5.46
N ASN A 109 -2.98 10.82 -4.48
CA ASN A 109 -2.29 11.22 -3.24
C ASN A 109 -0.94 11.90 -3.48
N PRO A 110 -0.06 11.39 -4.35
CA PRO A 110 1.22 12.07 -4.62
C PRO A 110 1.05 13.42 -5.32
N VAL A 111 0.01 13.58 -6.13
CA VAL A 111 -0.29 14.85 -6.80
C VAL A 111 -0.79 15.87 -5.78
N GLU A 112 -1.71 15.47 -4.91
CA GLU A 112 -2.22 16.33 -3.83
C GLU A 112 -1.11 16.78 -2.87
N ALA A 113 -0.13 15.89 -2.65
CA ALA A 113 1.04 16.20 -1.82
C ALA A 113 2.11 17.00 -2.56
N LYS A 114 1.88 17.34 -3.83
CA LYS A 114 2.81 18.12 -4.68
C LYS A 114 4.16 17.44 -4.90
N LEU A 115 4.18 16.10 -4.88
CA LEU A 115 5.39 15.33 -5.16
C LEU A 115 5.59 15.12 -6.66
N VAL A 116 4.49 15.02 -7.41
CA VAL A 116 4.48 14.86 -8.86
C VAL A 116 3.30 15.65 -9.44
N GLU A 117 3.32 15.89 -10.76
CA GLU A 117 2.23 16.58 -11.44
C GLU A 117 1.13 15.62 -11.87
N ARG A 118 1.49 14.35 -12.18
CA ARG A 118 0.54 13.34 -12.66
C ARG A 118 0.69 12.06 -11.83
N PRO A 119 -0.41 11.32 -11.58
CA PRO A 119 -0.35 10.09 -10.79
C PRO A 119 0.67 9.07 -11.31
N GLU A 120 0.76 8.91 -12.63
CA GLU A 120 1.64 7.94 -13.26
C GLU A 120 3.13 8.25 -13.11
N ASP A 121 3.47 9.47 -12.71
CA ASP A 121 4.87 9.89 -12.53
C ASP A 121 5.44 9.47 -11.17
N TYR A 122 4.60 9.02 -10.24
CA TYR A 122 5.09 8.58 -8.92
C TYR A 122 5.40 7.08 -8.93
N ALA A 123 6.69 6.76 -8.79
CA ALA A 123 7.19 5.39 -8.97
C ALA A 123 6.63 4.37 -7.96
N PHE A 124 6.31 4.80 -6.74
CA PHE A 124 5.87 3.92 -5.65
C PHE A 124 4.34 3.88 -5.53
N SER A 125 3.69 3.97 -6.67
CA SER A 125 2.23 3.92 -6.79
C SER A 125 1.82 2.92 -7.85
N SER A 126 0.69 2.26 -7.60
CA SER A 126 0.06 1.40 -8.61
C SER A 126 -0.32 2.18 -9.87
N ALA A 127 -0.57 3.48 -9.77
CA ALA A 127 -0.89 4.33 -10.92
C ALA A 127 0.28 4.49 -11.89
N SER A 128 1.52 4.13 -11.49
CA SER A 128 2.70 4.22 -12.36
C SER A 128 2.63 3.29 -13.58
N GLY A 129 1.77 2.28 -13.55
CA GLY A 129 1.66 1.29 -14.62
C GLY A 129 2.73 0.21 -14.59
N LYS A 130 3.62 0.21 -13.61
CA LYS A 130 4.73 -0.75 -13.51
C LYS A 130 4.32 -2.10 -12.91
N TYR A 131 3.15 -2.18 -12.31
CA TYR A 131 2.73 -3.34 -11.50
C TYR A 131 1.46 -3.95 -12.07
N VAL A 132 1.38 -5.28 -12.04
CA VAL A 132 0.17 -6.01 -12.40
C VAL A 132 -0.77 -6.00 -11.20
N LEU A 133 -1.99 -5.51 -11.40
CA LEU A 133 -2.99 -5.43 -10.35
C LEU A 133 -4.09 -6.45 -10.58
N ASP A 134 -4.80 -6.79 -9.50
CA ASP A 134 -5.92 -7.72 -9.54
C ASP A 134 -7.22 -6.94 -9.69
N LEU A 135 -8.14 -7.44 -10.50
CA LEU A 135 -9.46 -6.83 -10.62
C LEU A 135 -10.28 -7.09 -9.37
N SER A 136 -11.00 -6.08 -8.90
CA SER A 136 -11.97 -6.25 -7.83
C SER A 136 -13.32 -6.68 -8.42
N ARG A 137 -14.24 -7.13 -7.54
CA ARG A 137 -15.62 -7.44 -7.95
C ARG A 137 -16.33 -6.22 -8.56
N PHE A 138 -15.87 -5.01 -8.25
CA PHE A 138 -16.44 -3.76 -8.76
C PHE A 138 -15.90 -3.38 -10.15
N GLU A 139 -14.86 -4.06 -10.62
CA GLU A 139 -14.20 -3.84 -11.90
C GLU A 139 -14.43 -4.99 -12.88
N GLU A 140 -15.03 -6.09 -12.45
CA GLU A 140 -15.29 -7.22 -13.31
C GLU A 140 -16.29 -6.84 -14.40
N VAL A 141 -15.91 -7.15 -15.64
CA VAL A 141 -16.78 -6.95 -16.79
C VAL A 141 -17.84 -8.05 -16.76
N ARG A 142 -19.09 -7.65 -16.58
CA ARG A 142 -20.20 -8.57 -16.69
C ARG A 142 -20.53 -8.70 -18.18
N GLY A 143 -20.14 -9.82 -18.72
CA GLY A 143 -20.47 -10.18 -20.11
C GLY A 143 -21.94 -10.48 -20.29
#